data_fc1ca1d135eb62439238f5f4da75d6af
#
_entry.id   fc1ca1d135eb62439238f5f4da75d6af
#
_cell.length_a   1.000
_cell.length_b   1.000
_cell.length_c   1.000
_cell.angle_alpha   90.00
_cell.angle_beta   90.00
_cell.angle_gamma   90.00
#
_symmetry.space_group_name_H-M   'P 1'
#
loop_
_entity.id
_entity.type
_entity.pdbx_description
1 polymer ?
#
loop_
_entity_poly.entity_id
_entity_poly.type
_entity_poly.pdbx_seq_one_letter_code
_entity_poly.pdbx_strand_id
1 'polypeptide(L)'
;MSVTQELTKESSEATVDIDADVELLTAQIRALRELGSGGQVSERQRYDFSIRWGTVQAGRLRRMVHYRALGMLGEADERRFQALCVELRSLSGLIDRFRLVQPVFTESPRPTARRHRESRRPNSWRESFTTQKVQVAQYDCASPRGAAPG
;
A
#
# COMPACT_ATOMS: atom_id res chain seq x y z
N MET A 1 4.22 -5.72 -64.41
CA MET A 1 4.76 -6.47 -63.25
C MET A 1 4.50 -5.64 -62.00
N SER A 2 3.40 -5.91 -61.38
CA SER A 2 2.95 -5.19 -60.17
C SER A 2 3.50 -5.91 -58.96
N VAL A 3 4.43 -5.26 -58.27
CA VAL A 3 4.90 -5.73 -56.96
C VAL A 3 3.93 -5.17 -55.91
N THR A 4 3.04 -6.03 -55.49
CA THR A 4 2.17 -5.76 -54.34
C THR A 4 3.04 -5.91 -53.10
N GLN A 5 3.54 -4.81 -52.53
CA GLN A 5 4.09 -4.81 -51.19
C GLN A 5 2.94 -4.96 -50.23
N GLU A 6 2.77 -6.16 -49.72
CA GLU A 6 2.00 -6.35 -48.49
C GLU A 6 2.74 -5.70 -47.36
N LEU A 7 2.24 -4.51 -46.97
CA LEU A 7 2.51 -3.94 -45.68
C LEU A 7 1.86 -4.88 -44.64
N THR A 8 2.60 -5.85 -44.17
CA THR A 8 2.31 -6.47 -42.92
C THR A 8 2.44 -5.39 -41.85
N LYS A 9 1.30 -4.80 -41.52
CA LYS A 9 1.14 -3.93 -40.37
C LYS A 9 1.35 -4.80 -39.13
N GLU A 10 2.61 -4.92 -38.74
CA GLU A 10 2.95 -5.36 -37.40
C GLU A 10 2.34 -4.35 -36.45
N SER A 11 1.13 -4.66 -36.00
CA SER A 11 0.57 -4.06 -34.82
C SER A 11 1.48 -4.50 -33.69
N SER A 12 2.50 -3.71 -33.40
CA SER A 12 3.25 -3.77 -32.17
C SER A 12 2.26 -3.44 -31.05
N GLU A 13 1.48 -4.44 -30.64
CA GLU A 13 0.76 -4.37 -29.37
C GLU A 13 1.86 -4.17 -28.34
N ALA A 14 1.86 -3.01 -27.71
CA ALA A 14 2.77 -2.69 -26.63
C ALA A 14 2.43 -3.60 -25.44
N THR A 15 2.91 -4.83 -25.50
CA THR A 15 2.85 -5.76 -24.39
C THR A 15 3.75 -5.25 -23.28
N VAL A 16 3.19 -5.13 -22.11
CA VAL A 16 3.93 -4.67 -20.93
C VAL A 16 4.71 -5.84 -20.37
N ASP A 17 6.00 -5.65 -20.16
CA ASP A 17 6.85 -6.63 -19.50
C ASP A 17 6.57 -6.67 -17.99
N ILE A 18 6.22 -7.85 -17.49
CA ILE A 18 5.97 -8.11 -16.06
C ILE A 18 7.00 -9.05 -15.43
N ASP A 19 8.08 -9.40 -16.11
CA ASP A 19 9.07 -10.37 -15.65
C ASP A 19 9.63 -10.02 -14.28
N ALA A 20 10.09 -8.79 -14.11
CA ALA A 20 10.64 -8.32 -12.84
C ALA A 20 9.59 -8.33 -11.70
N ASP A 21 8.32 -8.11 -12.02
CA ASP A 21 7.24 -8.13 -11.02
C ASP A 21 6.93 -9.54 -10.56
N VAL A 22 6.86 -10.48 -11.51
CA VAL A 22 6.67 -11.90 -11.22
C VAL A 22 7.83 -12.46 -10.41
N GLU A 23 9.06 -12.12 -10.76
CA GLU A 23 10.26 -12.55 -10.04
C GLU A 23 10.25 -12.07 -8.58
N LEU A 24 9.99 -10.78 -8.36
CA LEU A 24 9.93 -10.20 -7.01
C LEU A 24 8.82 -10.82 -6.16
N LEU A 25 7.64 -11.05 -6.73
CA LEU A 25 6.54 -11.68 -6.01
C LEU A 25 6.84 -13.15 -5.70
N THR A 26 7.43 -13.87 -6.63
CA THR A 26 7.86 -15.26 -6.42
C THR A 26 8.92 -15.35 -5.31
N ALA A 27 9.86 -14.42 -5.28
CA ALA A 27 10.85 -14.33 -4.20
C ALA A 27 10.20 -14.07 -2.83
N GLN A 28 9.18 -13.21 -2.77
CA GLN A 28 8.45 -12.95 -1.53
C GLN A 28 7.61 -14.16 -1.09
N ILE A 29 6.99 -14.88 -2.02
CA ILE A 29 6.27 -16.14 -1.75
C ILE A 29 7.21 -17.16 -1.12
N ARG A 30 8.40 -17.34 -1.71
CA ARG A 30 9.43 -18.24 -1.18
C ARG A 30 9.85 -17.83 0.23
N ALA A 31 10.17 -16.57 0.44
CA ALA A 31 10.57 -16.04 1.74
C ALA A 31 9.45 -16.20 2.80
N LEU A 32 8.18 -16.08 2.43
CA LEU A 32 7.05 -16.35 3.34
C LEU A 32 6.96 -17.84 3.73
N ARG A 33 7.18 -18.74 2.78
CA ARG A 33 7.23 -20.19 3.06
C ARG A 33 8.39 -20.55 3.99
N GLU A 34 9.56 -19.98 3.75
CA GLU A 34 10.74 -20.16 4.61
C GLU A 34 10.48 -19.64 6.03
N LEU A 35 9.88 -18.45 6.14
CA LEU A 35 9.48 -17.88 7.42
C LEU A 35 8.47 -18.77 8.15
N GLY A 36 7.53 -19.38 7.41
CA GLY A 36 6.50 -20.27 7.94
C GLY A 36 7.02 -21.64 8.36
N SER A 37 8.06 -22.16 7.72
CA SER A 37 8.70 -23.43 8.05
C SER A 37 9.78 -23.30 9.13
N GLY A 38 10.28 -22.09 9.36
CA GLY A 38 11.20 -21.80 10.46
C GLY A 38 10.53 -21.95 11.83
N GLY A 39 11.35 -22.11 12.87
CA GLY A 39 10.87 -22.22 14.25
C GLY A 39 10.24 -20.90 14.76
N GLN A 40 10.71 -20.42 15.91
CA GLN A 40 10.21 -19.15 16.46
C GLN A 40 10.71 -17.95 15.63
N VAL A 41 9.77 -17.23 15.01
CA VAL A 41 10.05 -15.98 14.30
C VAL A 41 9.96 -14.83 15.31
N SER A 42 11.04 -14.04 15.42
CA SER A 42 11.04 -12.88 16.30
C SER A 42 10.06 -11.81 15.78
N GLU A 43 9.56 -10.97 16.67
CA GLU A 43 8.66 -9.88 16.30
C GLU A 43 9.32 -8.92 15.29
N ARG A 44 10.61 -8.64 15.46
CA ARG A 44 11.38 -7.81 14.53
C ARG A 44 11.43 -8.42 13.12
N GLN A 45 11.74 -9.71 13.01
CA GLN A 45 11.76 -10.40 11.71
C GLN A 45 10.40 -10.36 11.03
N ARG A 46 9.31 -10.57 11.79
CA ARG A 46 7.95 -10.47 11.29
C ARG A 46 7.63 -9.06 10.80
N TYR A 47 8.01 -8.03 11.57
CA TYR A 47 7.80 -6.64 11.22
C TYR A 47 8.55 -6.27 9.93
N ASP A 48 9.85 -6.55 9.87
CA ASP A 48 10.68 -6.27 8.69
C ASP A 48 10.15 -6.98 7.43
N PHE A 49 9.67 -8.20 7.60
CA PHE A 49 9.04 -8.94 6.50
C PHE A 49 7.71 -8.30 6.08
N SER A 50 6.87 -7.87 7.03
CA SER A 50 5.58 -7.26 6.74
C SER A 50 5.70 -5.98 5.91
N ILE A 51 6.71 -5.18 6.16
CA ILE A 51 6.98 -3.96 5.39
C ILE A 51 7.35 -4.31 3.94
N ARG A 52 8.28 -5.26 3.73
CA ARG A 52 8.66 -5.71 2.39
C ARG A 52 7.50 -6.33 1.64
N TRP A 53 6.76 -7.20 2.30
CA TRP A 53 5.56 -7.83 1.77
C TRP A 53 4.53 -6.79 1.32
N GLY A 54 4.17 -5.84 2.20
CA GLY A 54 3.21 -4.78 1.91
C GLY A 54 3.64 -3.92 0.72
N THR A 55 4.92 -3.56 0.64
CA THR A 55 5.48 -2.76 -0.46
C THR A 55 5.34 -3.48 -1.80
N VAL A 56 5.65 -4.78 -1.86
CA VAL A 56 5.55 -5.56 -3.10
C VAL A 56 4.09 -5.78 -3.50
N GLN A 57 3.19 -6.02 -2.54
CA GLN A 57 1.77 -6.16 -2.81
C GLN A 57 1.17 -4.85 -3.35
N ALA A 58 1.45 -3.72 -2.69
CA ALA A 58 0.91 -2.42 -3.08
C ALA A 58 1.48 -1.91 -4.41
N GLY A 59 2.72 -2.23 -4.72
CA GLY A 59 3.39 -1.79 -5.94
C GLY A 59 3.24 -2.78 -7.09
N ARG A 60 3.82 -3.97 -6.96
CA ARG A 60 4.00 -4.92 -8.07
C ARG A 60 2.75 -5.70 -8.39
N LEU A 61 2.11 -6.32 -7.39
CA LEU A 61 0.87 -7.06 -7.63
C LEU A 61 -0.22 -6.13 -8.16
N ARG A 62 -0.39 -4.97 -7.54
CA ARG A 62 -1.41 -4.00 -7.98
C ARG A 62 -1.18 -3.53 -9.42
N ARG A 63 0.08 -3.34 -9.83
CA ARG A 63 0.42 -2.97 -11.20
C ARG A 63 0.00 -4.06 -12.19
N MET A 64 0.30 -5.33 -11.90
CA MET A 64 -0.11 -6.45 -12.76
C MET A 64 -1.64 -6.60 -12.83
N VAL A 65 -2.34 -6.45 -11.70
CA VAL A 65 -3.81 -6.42 -11.67
C VAL A 65 -4.37 -5.33 -12.59
N HIS A 66 -3.75 -4.15 -12.58
CA HIS A 66 -4.12 -3.02 -13.43
C HIS A 66 -3.90 -3.34 -14.92
N TYR A 67 -2.71 -3.85 -15.29
CA TYR A 67 -2.42 -4.21 -16.68
C TYR A 67 -3.33 -5.31 -17.20
N ARG A 68 -3.65 -6.29 -16.35
CA ARG A 68 -4.64 -7.31 -16.67
C ARG A 68 -6.01 -6.71 -16.96
N ALA A 69 -6.48 -5.81 -16.09
CA ALA A 69 -7.77 -5.15 -16.26
C ALA A 69 -7.86 -4.32 -17.55
N LEU A 70 -6.72 -3.80 -18.03
CA LEU A 70 -6.62 -3.08 -19.30
C LEU A 70 -6.42 -4.00 -20.52
N GLY A 71 -6.28 -5.31 -20.32
CA GLY A 71 -6.00 -6.26 -21.42
C GLY A 71 -4.60 -6.08 -22.02
N MET A 72 -3.64 -5.54 -21.26
CA MET A 72 -2.27 -5.26 -21.70
C MET A 72 -1.30 -6.42 -21.48
N LEU A 73 -1.75 -7.51 -20.84
CA LEU A 73 -0.94 -8.71 -20.66
C LEU A 73 -1.06 -9.63 -21.87
N GLY A 74 0.06 -10.09 -22.37
CA GLY A 74 0.10 -11.16 -23.36
C GLY A 74 -0.42 -12.48 -22.77
N GLU A 75 -0.80 -13.43 -23.62
CA GLU A 75 -1.37 -14.72 -23.17
C GLU A 75 -0.41 -15.49 -22.24
N ALA A 76 0.88 -15.45 -22.49
CA ALA A 76 1.88 -16.07 -21.65
C ALA A 76 1.95 -15.42 -20.27
N ASP A 77 1.89 -14.10 -20.21
CA ASP A 77 1.94 -13.32 -18.96
C ASP A 77 0.66 -13.44 -18.15
N GLU A 78 -0.49 -13.52 -18.83
CA GLU A 78 -1.77 -13.80 -18.17
C GLU A 78 -1.74 -15.16 -17.47
N ARG A 79 -1.19 -16.19 -18.11
CA ARG A 79 -1.01 -17.52 -17.50
C ARG A 79 -0.08 -17.48 -16.29
N ARG A 80 1.03 -16.76 -16.39
CA ARG A 80 1.98 -16.57 -15.27
C ARG A 80 1.35 -15.82 -14.11
N PHE A 81 0.61 -14.77 -14.40
CA PHE A 81 -0.12 -14.01 -13.39
C PHE A 81 -1.18 -14.86 -12.70
N GLN A 82 -1.94 -15.67 -13.44
CA GLN A 82 -2.92 -16.59 -12.86
C GLN A 82 -2.27 -17.63 -11.95
N ALA A 83 -1.15 -18.22 -12.35
CA ALA A 83 -0.39 -19.17 -11.53
C ALA A 83 0.07 -18.49 -10.22
N LEU A 84 0.59 -17.28 -10.30
CA LEU A 84 0.98 -16.48 -9.13
C LEU A 84 -0.19 -16.19 -8.18
N CYS A 85 -1.36 -15.87 -8.72
CA CYS A 85 -2.57 -15.67 -7.92
C CYS A 85 -2.99 -16.95 -7.18
N VAL A 86 -2.87 -18.12 -7.81
CA VAL A 86 -3.15 -19.41 -7.16
C VAL A 86 -2.17 -19.66 -6.02
N GLU A 87 -0.88 -19.41 -6.24
CA GLU A 87 0.14 -19.56 -5.19
C GLU A 87 -0.12 -18.62 -4.01
N LEU A 88 -0.41 -17.35 -4.25
CA LEU A 88 -0.71 -16.37 -3.21
C LEU A 88 -1.94 -16.77 -2.38
N ARG A 89 -2.99 -17.29 -3.03
CA ARG A 89 -4.17 -17.81 -2.33
C ARG A 89 -3.85 -19.02 -1.45
N SER A 90 -2.97 -19.90 -1.91
CA SER A 90 -2.56 -21.08 -1.12
C SER A 90 -1.82 -20.71 0.16
N LEU A 91 -1.29 -19.48 0.25
CA LEU A 91 -0.56 -18.97 1.41
C LEU A 91 -1.44 -18.19 2.40
N SER A 92 -2.76 -18.14 2.18
CA SER A 92 -3.69 -17.38 3.04
C SER A 92 -3.50 -17.68 4.53
N GLY A 93 -3.33 -18.95 4.91
CA GLY A 93 -3.09 -19.34 6.30
C GLY A 93 -1.78 -18.79 6.90
N LEU A 94 -0.71 -18.68 6.08
CA LEU A 94 0.54 -18.05 6.53
C LEU A 94 0.40 -16.53 6.61
N ILE A 95 -0.28 -15.94 5.64
CA ILE A 95 -0.55 -14.50 5.60
C ILE A 95 -1.31 -14.08 6.87
N ASP A 96 -2.35 -14.82 7.24
CA ASP A 96 -3.14 -14.58 8.47
C ASP A 96 -2.31 -14.81 9.73
N ARG A 97 -1.55 -15.92 9.78
CA ARG A 97 -0.68 -16.24 10.92
C ARG A 97 0.32 -15.12 11.23
N PHE A 98 0.90 -14.53 10.20
CA PHE A 98 1.88 -13.44 10.33
C PHE A 98 1.25 -12.04 10.30
N ARG A 99 -0.08 -11.94 10.20
CA ARG A 99 -0.83 -10.69 10.12
C ARG A 99 -0.34 -9.78 8.99
N LEU A 100 -0.10 -10.37 7.84
CA LEU A 100 0.34 -9.66 6.64
C LEU A 100 -0.85 -9.07 5.90
N VAL A 101 -0.57 -8.09 5.04
CA VAL A 101 -1.57 -7.54 4.13
C VAL A 101 -2.03 -8.62 3.15
N GLN A 102 -3.35 -8.77 3.01
CA GLN A 102 -3.95 -9.71 2.07
C GLN A 102 -3.75 -9.25 0.62
N PRO A 103 -3.38 -10.17 -0.29
CA PRO A 103 -3.27 -9.86 -1.70
C PRO A 103 -4.62 -9.46 -2.31
N VAL A 104 -4.63 -8.40 -3.10
CA VAL A 104 -5.82 -7.95 -3.82
C VAL A 104 -5.66 -8.26 -5.30
N PHE A 105 -6.53 -9.11 -5.84
CA PHE A 105 -6.46 -9.64 -7.21
C PHE A 105 -7.41 -8.94 -8.19
N THR A 106 -8.19 -8.01 -7.71
CA THR A 106 -9.14 -7.24 -8.52
C THR A 106 -8.84 -5.76 -8.39
N GLU A 107 -9.03 -5.03 -9.47
CA GLU A 107 -8.98 -3.60 -9.40
C GLU A 107 -10.20 -3.11 -8.60
N SER A 108 -9.95 -2.57 -7.41
CA SER A 108 -11.02 -1.86 -6.70
C SER A 108 -11.40 -0.65 -7.52
N PRO A 109 -12.70 -0.41 -7.80
CA PRO A 109 -13.12 0.85 -8.40
C PRO A 109 -12.51 1.95 -7.55
N ARG A 110 -11.71 2.81 -8.17
CA ARG A 110 -11.21 4.02 -7.49
C ARG A 110 -12.45 4.66 -6.89
N PRO A 111 -12.49 4.95 -5.58
CA PRO A 111 -13.52 5.82 -5.09
C PRO A 111 -13.40 7.08 -5.96
N THR A 112 -14.34 7.25 -6.87
CA THR A 112 -14.49 8.51 -7.60
C THR A 112 -14.51 9.52 -6.47
N ALA A 113 -13.46 10.35 -6.41
CA ALA A 113 -13.41 11.43 -5.47
C ALA A 113 -14.76 12.11 -5.62
N ARG A 114 -15.63 11.89 -4.65
CA ARG A 114 -16.86 12.67 -4.54
C ARG A 114 -16.33 14.08 -4.62
N ARG A 115 -16.52 14.70 -5.79
CA ARG A 115 -16.39 16.14 -5.89
C ARG A 115 -17.19 16.61 -4.70
N HIS A 116 -16.46 17.01 -3.66
CA HIS A 116 -17.04 17.82 -2.60
C HIS A 116 -17.69 18.97 -3.37
N ARG A 117 -18.97 18.80 -3.65
CA ARG A 117 -19.83 19.90 -3.98
C ARG A 117 -19.71 20.74 -2.75
N GLU A 118 -18.82 21.69 -2.86
CA GLU A 118 -18.58 22.75 -1.92
C GLU A 118 -19.94 23.40 -1.67
N SER A 119 -20.65 22.80 -0.73
CA SER A 119 -21.79 23.41 -0.12
C SER A 119 -21.22 24.65 0.53
N ARG A 120 -21.40 25.79 -0.13
CA ARG A 120 -21.16 27.11 0.44
C ARG A 120 -21.84 27.11 1.80
N ARG A 121 -21.08 26.82 2.84
CA ARG A 121 -21.48 27.15 4.20
C ARG A 121 -21.36 28.66 4.32
N PRO A 122 -22.44 29.36 4.72
CA PRO A 122 -22.36 30.77 4.98
C PRO A 122 -21.30 30.99 6.08
N ASN A 123 -20.53 32.03 5.87
CA ASN A 123 -19.45 32.52 6.70
C ASN A 123 -19.99 32.97 8.06
N SER A 124 -20.28 32.05 8.97
CA SER A 124 -20.80 32.28 10.31
C SER A 124 -19.74 32.22 11.43
N TRP A 125 -18.48 32.18 11.04
CA TRP A 125 -17.38 32.06 12.01
C TRP A 125 -16.65 33.39 12.34
N ARG A 126 -17.22 34.51 11.92
CA ARG A 126 -16.57 35.81 12.14
C ARG A 126 -17.02 36.57 13.38
N GLU A 127 -17.87 36.02 14.21
CA GLU A 127 -18.33 36.74 15.42
C GLU A 127 -18.27 35.82 16.63
N SER A 128 -17.10 35.53 17.17
CA SER A 128 -16.91 35.05 18.54
C SER A 128 -15.45 35.02 18.99
N PHE A 129 -14.61 35.94 18.51
CA PHE A 129 -13.32 36.20 19.14
C PHE A 129 -13.28 37.63 19.68
N THR A 130 -14.21 37.95 20.57
CA THR A 130 -14.10 39.13 21.38
C THR A 130 -14.03 38.68 22.84
N THR A 131 -12.86 38.90 23.41
CA THR A 131 -12.63 39.05 24.84
C THR A 131 -12.76 37.79 25.71
N GLN A 132 -11.76 36.92 25.70
CA GLN A 132 -11.43 36.21 26.92
C GLN A 132 -10.04 36.64 27.39
N LYS A 133 -10.09 37.61 28.32
CA LYS A 133 -8.99 38.16 29.09
C LYS A 133 -8.28 37.02 29.81
N VAL A 134 -7.08 36.69 29.35
CA VAL A 134 -6.21 35.71 30.02
C VAL A 134 -5.77 36.31 31.35
N GLN A 135 -6.34 35.80 32.42
CA GLN A 135 -5.91 36.10 33.78
C GLN A 135 -4.69 35.21 34.06
N VAL A 136 -3.52 35.81 33.92
CA VAL A 136 -2.25 35.20 34.29
C VAL A 136 -2.23 35.10 35.81
N ALA A 137 -2.39 33.89 36.33
CA ALA A 137 -2.15 33.61 37.73
C ALA A 137 -0.64 33.66 37.98
N GLN A 138 -0.24 34.70 38.73
CA GLN A 138 1.09 34.83 39.30
C GLN A 138 1.27 33.69 40.31
N TYR A 139 2.16 32.77 40.02
CA TYR A 139 2.66 31.87 41.06
C TYR A 139 3.76 32.60 41.83
N ASP A 140 3.40 33.02 43.02
CA ASP A 140 4.30 33.57 44.02
C ASP A 140 5.25 32.48 44.52
N CYS A 141 6.53 32.63 44.21
CA CYS A 141 7.61 31.85 44.79
C CYS A 141 7.86 32.35 46.24
N ALA A 142 7.15 31.78 47.18
CA ALA A 142 7.50 31.94 48.57
C ALA A 142 8.42 30.80 49.02
N SER A 143 9.70 31.09 49.14
CA SER A 143 10.66 30.29 49.92
C SER A 143 10.37 30.41 51.40
N PRO A 144 10.40 29.33 52.17
CA PRO A 144 10.69 29.42 53.59
C PRO A 144 12.15 29.14 53.87
N ARG A 145 12.80 30.16 54.32
CA ARG A 145 14.08 30.07 55.06
C ARG A 145 13.83 29.61 56.50
N GLY A 146 14.78 28.83 56.99
CA GLY A 146 15.19 28.85 58.40
C GLY A 146 14.49 27.79 59.25
N ALA A 147 15.15 27.01 60.05
CA ALA A 147 16.22 27.27 60.99
C ALA A 147 16.72 25.92 61.54
N ALA A 148 17.99 25.73 61.69
CA ALA A 148 18.55 24.93 62.76
C ALA A 148 18.44 25.78 64.10
N PRO A 149 18.46 25.19 65.26
CA PRO A 149 19.59 24.50 65.86
C PRO A 149 19.21 23.47 66.97
N GLY A 150 20.18 22.70 67.38
CA GLY A 150 20.14 21.99 68.63
C GLY A 150 20.89 20.66 68.55
#